data_1e57f3e26ca455ce247336f7a71d9289
#
_entry.id   1e57f3e26ca455ce247336f7a71d9289
#
_cell.length_a   1.000
_cell.length_b   1.000
_cell.length_c   1.000
_cell.angle_alpha   90.00
_cell.angle_beta   90.00
_cell.angle_gamma   90.00
#
_symmetry.space_group_name_H-M   'P 1'
#
loop_
_entity.id
_entity.type
_entity.pdbx_description
1 polymer ?
#
loop_
_entity_poly.entity_id
_entity_poly.type
_entity_poly.pdbx_seq_one_letter_code
_entity_poly.pdbx_strand_id
1 'polypeptide(L)'
;PLTTGPVDPEKLLAMQGRLQAEQRDAAKIVFAPQLLEAAQQDADIRQQMHNQEQLFRTRRSQLQADLQSIEESIQGQQGLLQSYRAMQDSRNAQLQLLQQELGPLRELVKEGYAPRNRQLELERSQADIRASMADLQGNTMRAISTVAELRQRALSRKQDYRKEVETQLADVGRQVLAESEKYRAVRNDLERTKIRSPAQGQTVGGVIQAGQKLMDVVPHDAPLTLEVHVPPHMIDRVRSGLMVDVRFASFAHAPQLVVQGEVASVSGDLLTDS
;
A
#
# COMPACT_ATOMS: atom_id res chain seq x y z
N PRO A 1 -27.18 2.95 15.17
CA PRO A 1 -26.20 3.86 14.60
C PRO A 1 -25.03 3.91 15.57
N LEU A 2 -23.96 3.18 15.21
CA LEU A 2 -22.69 3.24 15.90
C LEU A 2 -22.11 4.62 15.61
N THR A 3 -22.11 5.50 16.60
CA THR A 3 -21.35 6.75 16.56
C THR A 3 -19.88 6.40 16.41
N THR A 4 -19.39 6.46 15.19
CA THR A 4 -17.95 6.46 14.92
C THR A 4 -17.40 7.77 15.49
N GLY A 5 -16.92 7.73 16.73
CA GLY A 5 -16.10 8.79 17.30
C GLY A 5 -14.87 9.03 16.40
N PRO A 6 -14.16 10.16 16.54
CA PRO A 6 -12.97 10.42 15.76
C PRO A 6 -12.00 9.23 15.91
N VAL A 7 -11.65 8.64 14.77
CA VAL A 7 -10.70 7.52 14.77
C VAL A 7 -9.32 8.11 15.05
N ASP A 8 -8.71 7.71 16.15
CA ASP A 8 -7.39 8.20 16.52
C ASP A 8 -6.38 7.88 15.42
N PRO A 9 -5.66 8.87 14.88
CA PRO A 9 -4.72 8.67 13.77
C PRO A 9 -3.62 7.65 14.10
N GLU A 10 -3.24 7.53 15.37
CA GLU A 10 -2.25 6.57 15.85
C GLU A 10 -2.73 5.12 15.72
N LYS A 11 -4.03 4.87 15.94
CA LYS A 11 -4.63 3.56 15.73
C LYS A 11 -4.62 3.15 14.27
N LEU A 12 -4.88 4.11 13.37
CA LEU A 12 -4.82 3.89 11.92
C LEU A 12 -3.40 3.58 11.46
N LEU A 13 -2.40 4.31 11.96
CA LEU A 13 -0.98 4.06 11.64
C LEU A 13 -0.50 2.70 12.15
N ALA A 14 -0.91 2.29 13.36
CA ALA A 14 -0.60 0.97 13.88
C ALA A 14 -1.20 -0.15 13.02
N MET A 15 -2.47 0.00 12.61
CA MET A 15 -3.16 -0.94 11.72
C MET A 15 -2.53 -0.97 10.32
N GLN A 16 -2.14 0.17 9.78
CA GLN A 16 -1.45 0.27 8.50
C GLN A 16 -0.11 -0.47 8.53
N GLY A 17 0.69 -0.30 9.59
CA GLY A 17 1.96 -1.01 9.78
C GLY A 17 1.77 -2.52 9.79
N ARG A 18 0.75 -3.04 10.49
CA ARG A 18 0.41 -4.47 10.47
C ARG A 18 0.05 -4.96 9.08
N LEU A 19 -0.87 -4.28 8.40
CA LEU A 19 -1.34 -4.68 7.06
C LEU A 19 -0.21 -4.64 6.02
N GLN A 20 0.70 -3.67 6.09
CA GLN A 20 1.89 -3.63 5.24
C GLN A 20 2.83 -4.79 5.51
N ALA A 21 2.99 -5.21 6.78
CA ALA A 21 3.79 -6.38 7.12
C ALA A 21 3.14 -7.68 6.61
N GLU A 22 1.81 -7.82 6.72
CA GLU A 22 1.05 -8.96 6.17
C GLU A 22 1.14 -9.01 4.65
N GLN A 23 1.02 -7.87 3.95
CA GLN A 23 1.11 -7.78 2.49
C GLN A 23 2.49 -8.23 1.96
N ARG A 24 3.56 -7.85 2.67
CA ARG A 24 4.95 -8.17 2.29
C ARG A 24 5.42 -9.54 2.82
N ASP A 25 4.56 -10.26 3.53
CA ASP A 25 4.92 -11.48 4.27
C ASP A 25 6.16 -11.28 5.17
N ALA A 26 6.24 -10.13 5.81
CA ALA A 26 7.36 -9.77 6.66
C ALA A 26 7.35 -10.59 7.96
N ALA A 27 8.54 -10.79 8.55
CA ALA A 27 8.67 -11.50 9.82
C ALA A 27 8.16 -10.69 11.02
N LYS A 28 8.20 -9.34 10.93
CA LYS A 28 7.85 -8.39 12.00
C LYS A 28 7.15 -7.18 11.41
N ILE A 29 6.34 -6.52 12.23
CA ILE A 29 5.76 -5.22 11.89
C ILE A 29 6.84 -4.16 12.02
N VAL A 30 6.91 -3.25 11.04
CA VAL A 30 7.70 -2.01 11.10
C VAL A 30 6.72 -0.87 11.24
N PHE A 31 6.66 -0.29 12.43
CA PHE A 31 5.80 0.86 12.70
C PHE A 31 6.44 2.16 12.23
N ALA A 32 5.62 3.15 11.89
CA ALA A 32 6.07 4.48 11.50
C ALA A 32 6.85 5.16 12.64
N PRO A 33 7.95 5.90 12.36
CA PRO A 33 8.74 6.58 13.41
C PRO A 33 7.92 7.49 14.31
N GLN A 34 6.95 8.21 13.74
CA GLN A 34 6.03 9.08 14.48
C GLN A 34 5.22 8.31 15.55
N LEU A 35 4.79 7.08 15.21
CA LEU A 35 4.05 6.22 16.13
C LEU A 35 4.95 5.69 17.25
N LEU A 36 6.22 5.41 16.96
CA LEU A 36 7.20 4.97 17.95
C LEU A 36 7.52 6.09 18.97
N GLU A 37 7.63 7.33 18.49
CA GLU A 37 7.82 8.50 19.35
C GLU A 37 6.62 8.74 20.24
N ALA A 38 5.40 8.71 19.68
CA ALA A 38 4.16 8.88 20.43
C ALA A 38 3.99 7.77 21.50
N ALA A 39 4.37 6.54 21.19
CA ALA A 39 4.31 5.42 22.12
C ALA A 39 5.26 5.56 23.31
N GLN A 40 6.29 6.39 23.25
CA GLN A 40 7.15 6.66 24.42
C GLN A 40 6.43 7.45 25.49
N GLN A 41 5.51 8.32 25.08
CA GLN A 41 4.80 9.24 25.97
C GLN A 41 3.41 8.73 26.35
N ASP A 42 2.78 7.90 25.52
CA ASP A 42 1.40 7.44 25.69
C ASP A 42 1.32 5.91 25.88
N ALA A 43 0.69 5.48 26.97
CA ALA A 43 0.48 4.08 27.29
C ALA A 43 -0.57 3.41 26.39
N ASP A 44 -1.59 4.16 25.97
CA ASP A 44 -2.68 3.64 25.13
C ASP A 44 -2.16 3.32 23.73
N ILE A 45 -1.27 4.16 23.19
CA ILE A 45 -0.61 3.92 21.92
C ILE A 45 0.28 2.66 21.99
N ARG A 46 1.06 2.50 23.07
CA ARG A 46 1.84 1.26 23.28
C ARG A 46 0.96 0.03 23.32
N GLN A 47 -0.16 0.10 24.03
CA GLN A 47 -1.11 -1.02 24.10
C GLN A 47 -1.70 -1.32 22.73
N GLN A 48 -2.03 -0.31 21.96
CA GLN A 48 -2.56 -0.48 20.60
C GLN A 48 -1.54 -1.14 19.67
N MET A 49 -0.28 -0.74 19.71
CA MET A 49 0.79 -1.38 18.95
C MET A 49 0.94 -2.85 19.34
N HIS A 50 0.93 -3.15 20.63
CA HIS A 50 0.99 -4.53 21.14
C HIS A 50 -0.18 -5.37 20.64
N ASN A 51 -1.40 -4.82 20.66
CA ASN A 51 -2.58 -5.50 20.13
C ASN A 51 -2.44 -5.82 18.64
N GLN A 52 -1.88 -4.89 17.84
CA GLN A 52 -1.63 -5.14 16.43
C GLN A 52 -0.55 -6.22 16.20
N GLU A 53 0.49 -6.25 17.04
CA GLU A 53 1.49 -7.33 16.99
C GLU A 53 0.91 -8.70 17.32
N GLN A 54 0.06 -8.78 18.35
CA GLN A 54 -0.62 -10.02 18.70
C GLN A 54 -1.54 -10.48 17.57
N LEU A 55 -2.34 -9.57 17.02
CA LEU A 55 -3.22 -9.87 15.91
C LEU A 55 -2.43 -10.36 14.67
N PHE A 56 -1.32 -9.71 14.34
CA PHE A 56 -0.42 -10.13 13.27
C PHE A 56 0.07 -11.57 13.46
N ARG A 57 0.55 -11.89 14.67
CA ARG A 57 1.04 -13.25 15.00
C ARG A 57 -0.08 -14.29 14.89
N THR A 58 -1.25 -13.98 15.44
CA THR A 58 -2.41 -14.88 15.41
C THR A 58 -2.87 -15.16 13.98
N ARG A 59 -3.04 -14.12 13.16
CA ARG A 59 -3.47 -14.26 11.76
C ARG A 59 -2.46 -15.05 10.92
N ARG A 60 -1.18 -14.78 11.12
CA ARG A 60 -0.11 -15.51 10.44
C ARG A 60 -0.06 -16.98 10.87
N SER A 61 -0.16 -17.27 12.16
CA SER A 61 -0.21 -18.64 12.68
C SER A 61 -1.42 -19.40 12.17
N GLN A 62 -2.59 -18.75 12.11
CA GLN A 62 -3.80 -19.35 11.57
C GLN A 62 -3.66 -19.71 10.08
N LEU A 63 -3.16 -18.78 9.26
CA LEU A 63 -2.92 -19.06 7.84
C LEU A 63 -1.94 -20.23 7.68
N GLN A 64 -0.88 -20.24 8.45
CA GLN A 64 0.12 -21.32 8.43
C GLN A 64 -0.49 -22.66 8.82
N ALA A 65 -1.29 -22.70 9.88
CA ALA A 65 -1.98 -23.93 10.31
C ALA A 65 -2.97 -24.43 9.24
N ASP A 66 -3.74 -23.55 8.62
CA ASP A 66 -4.67 -23.89 7.53
C ASP A 66 -3.90 -24.52 6.35
N LEU A 67 -2.78 -23.90 5.94
CA LEU A 67 -1.97 -24.42 4.84
C LEU A 67 -1.28 -25.73 5.18
N GLN A 68 -0.81 -25.88 6.41
CA GLN A 68 -0.21 -27.12 6.90
C GLN A 68 -1.20 -28.26 6.90
N SER A 69 -2.43 -28.06 7.38
CA SER A 69 -3.50 -29.06 7.36
C SER A 69 -3.83 -29.54 5.94
N ILE A 70 -3.84 -28.62 4.95
CA ILE A 70 -4.02 -28.98 3.55
C ILE A 70 -2.83 -29.78 3.04
N GLU A 71 -1.60 -29.41 3.38
CA GLU A 71 -0.39 -30.11 2.98
C GLU A 71 -0.34 -31.53 3.56
N GLU A 72 -0.71 -31.71 4.82
CA GLU A 72 -0.84 -33.04 5.45
C GLU A 72 -1.88 -33.91 4.72
N SER A 73 -2.99 -33.31 4.29
CA SER A 73 -4.00 -33.99 3.47
C SER A 73 -3.45 -34.41 2.10
N ILE A 74 -2.64 -33.55 1.46
CA ILE A 74 -1.95 -33.87 0.20
C ILE A 74 -0.99 -35.02 0.39
N GLN A 75 -0.19 -35.04 1.44
CA GLN A 75 0.75 -36.12 1.75
C GLN A 75 0.02 -37.43 2.00
N GLY A 76 -1.11 -37.43 2.70
CA GLY A 76 -1.96 -38.57 2.87
C GLY A 76 -2.47 -39.16 1.54
N GLN A 77 -2.93 -38.31 0.63
CA GLN A 77 -3.36 -38.74 -0.71
C GLN A 77 -2.21 -39.23 -1.58
N GLN A 78 -1.02 -38.64 -1.43
CA GLN A 78 0.19 -39.14 -2.11
C GLN A 78 0.63 -40.52 -1.62
N GLY A 79 0.51 -40.79 -0.30
CA GLY A 79 0.71 -42.14 0.28
C GLY A 79 -0.27 -43.18 -0.31
N LEU A 80 -1.55 -42.79 -0.46
CA LEU A 80 -2.55 -43.62 -1.13
C LEU A 80 -2.18 -43.91 -2.59
N LEU A 81 -1.72 -42.91 -3.33
CA LEU A 81 -1.26 -43.09 -4.72
C LEU A 81 -0.10 -44.08 -4.81
N GLN A 82 0.85 -43.98 -3.89
CA GLN A 82 1.96 -44.93 -3.82
C GLN A 82 1.48 -46.35 -3.57
N SER A 83 0.52 -46.53 -2.65
CA SER A 83 -0.09 -47.84 -2.35
C SER A 83 -0.83 -48.44 -3.57
N TYR A 84 -1.62 -47.61 -4.28
CA TYR A 84 -2.32 -48.08 -5.49
C TYR A 84 -1.35 -48.49 -6.59
N ARG A 85 -0.24 -47.78 -6.78
CA ARG A 85 0.80 -48.14 -7.75
C ARG A 85 1.45 -49.48 -7.39
N ALA A 86 1.81 -49.66 -6.12
CA ALA A 86 2.38 -50.95 -5.66
C ALA A 86 1.41 -52.10 -5.86
N MET A 87 0.11 -51.91 -5.59
CA MET A 87 -0.93 -52.90 -5.89
C MET A 87 -1.05 -53.19 -7.39
N GLN A 88 -0.99 -52.15 -8.23
CA GLN A 88 -1.04 -52.29 -9.68
C GLN A 88 0.15 -53.08 -10.22
N ASP A 89 1.36 -52.81 -9.70
CA ASP A 89 2.57 -53.56 -10.06
C ASP A 89 2.46 -55.03 -9.68
N SER A 90 1.93 -55.32 -8.47
CA SER A 90 1.67 -56.70 -8.01
C SER A 90 0.65 -57.42 -8.91
N ARG A 91 -0.45 -56.74 -9.30
CA ARG A 91 -1.46 -57.30 -10.21
C ARG A 91 -0.90 -57.50 -11.61
N ASN A 92 -0.03 -56.61 -12.11
CA ASN A 92 0.67 -56.82 -13.37
C ASN A 92 1.56 -58.04 -13.33
N ALA A 93 2.34 -58.24 -12.26
CA ALA A 93 3.16 -59.44 -12.10
C ALA A 93 2.31 -60.73 -12.08
N GLN A 94 1.18 -60.74 -11.35
CA GLN A 94 0.24 -61.87 -11.35
C GLN A 94 -0.32 -62.17 -12.75
N LEU A 95 -0.68 -61.08 -13.49
CA LEU A 95 -1.21 -61.20 -14.84
C LEU A 95 -0.18 -61.81 -15.79
N GLN A 96 1.09 -61.40 -15.67
CA GLN A 96 2.19 -62.00 -16.48
C GLN A 96 2.40 -63.49 -16.20
N LEU A 97 2.43 -63.90 -14.91
CA LEU A 97 2.54 -65.27 -14.54
C LEU A 97 1.38 -66.12 -15.10
N LEU A 98 0.16 -65.63 -14.96
CA LEU A 98 -1.04 -66.29 -15.47
C LEU A 98 -1.03 -66.42 -17.00
N GLN A 99 -0.52 -65.35 -17.71
CA GLN A 99 -0.36 -65.43 -19.16
C GLN A 99 0.67 -66.47 -19.60
N GLN A 100 1.77 -66.64 -18.85
CA GLN A 100 2.79 -67.68 -19.09
C GLN A 100 2.24 -69.08 -18.90
N GLU A 101 1.33 -69.28 -17.92
CA GLU A 101 0.66 -70.55 -17.72
C GLU A 101 -0.41 -70.86 -18.79
N LEU A 102 -1.19 -69.83 -19.15
CA LEU A 102 -2.30 -69.88 -20.09
C LEU A 102 -1.85 -70.21 -21.53
N GLY A 103 -0.72 -69.67 -21.96
CA GLY A 103 -0.19 -69.81 -23.32
C GLY A 103 -0.01 -71.29 -23.70
N PRO A 104 0.88 -72.09 -23.02
CA PRO A 104 1.09 -73.51 -23.27
C PRO A 104 -0.18 -74.29 -23.01
N LEU A 105 -0.98 -73.99 -21.98
CA LEU A 105 -2.21 -74.71 -21.68
C LEU A 105 -3.23 -74.63 -22.82
N ARG A 106 -3.37 -73.51 -23.50
CA ARG A 106 -4.27 -73.36 -24.66
C ARG A 106 -3.89 -74.34 -25.81
N GLU A 107 -2.61 -74.50 -26.07
CA GLU A 107 -2.17 -75.42 -27.12
C GLU A 107 -2.41 -76.83 -26.71
N LEU A 108 -2.13 -77.24 -25.44
CA LEU A 108 -2.41 -78.60 -24.94
C LEU A 108 -3.91 -78.92 -24.95
N VAL A 109 -4.78 -77.95 -24.66
CA VAL A 109 -6.25 -78.14 -24.74
C VAL A 109 -6.69 -78.34 -26.19
N LYS A 110 -6.13 -77.57 -27.12
CA LYS A 110 -6.40 -77.65 -28.57
C LYS A 110 -6.00 -78.98 -29.13
N GLU A 111 -4.89 -79.57 -28.67
CA GLU A 111 -4.40 -80.92 -29.04
C GLU A 111 -5.10 -82.05 -28.28
N GLY A 112 -5.98 -81.76 -27.33
CA GLY A 112 -6.73 -82.75 -26.56
C GLY A 112 -5.99 -83.35 -25.34
N TYR A 113 -4.79 -82.80 -25.00
CA TYR A 113 -3.96 -83.27 -23.91
C TYR A 113 -4.25 -82.68 -22.55
N ALA A 114 -5.07 -81.63 -22.51
CA ALA A 114 -5.46 -80.97 -21.26
C ALA A 114 -6.97 -80.67 -21.17
N PRO A 115 -7.56 -80.64 -19.96
CA PRO A 115 -8.99 -80.41 -19.78
C PRO A 115 -9.35 -78.95 -20.02
N ARG A 116 -10.38 -78.70 -20.84
CA ARG A 116 -10.89 -77.37 -21.15
C ARG A 116 -11.33 -76.53 -19.90
N ASN A 117 -11.81 -77.24 -18.89
CA ASN A 117 -12.23 -76.59 -17.63
C ASN A 117 -11.08 -75.82 -16.96
N ARG A 118 -9.87 -76.37 -17.01
CA ARG A 118 -8.67 -75.72 -16.45
C ARG A 118 -8.32 -74.46 -17.21
N GLN A 119 -8.44 -74.43 -18.51
CA GLN A 119 -8.26 -73.23 -19.33
C GLN A 119 -9.29 -72.14 -18.97
N LEU A 120 -10.57 -72.47 -18.87
CA LEU A 120 -11.65 -71.56 -18.51
C LEU A 120 -11.48 -70.98 -17.10
N GLU A 121 -10.98 -71.74 -16.15
CA GLU A 121 -10.68 -71.28 -14.79
C GLU A 121 -9.59 -70.21 -14.79
N LEU A 122 -8.48 -70.46 -15.52
CA LEU A 122 -7.41 -69.44 -15.64
C LEU A 122 -7.85 -68.19 -16.42
N GLU A 123 -8.68 -68.36 -17.48
CA GLU A 123 -9.25 -67.25 -18.20
C GLU A 123 -10.18 -66.38 -17.34
N ARG A 124 -10.97 -66.95 -16.45
CA ARG A 124 -11.77 -66.28 -15.45
C ARG A 124 -10.87 -65.48 -14.49
N SER A 125 -9.83 -66.14 -13.94
CA SER A 125 -8.86 -65.52 -13.07
C SER A 125 -8.16 -64.33 -13.76
N GLN A 126 -7.85 -64.48 -15.06
CA GLN A 126 -7.29 -63.38 -15.85
C GLN A 126 -8.26 -62.18 -15.97
N ALA A 127 -9.55 -62.48 -16.20
CA ALA A 127 -10.59 -61.45 -16.28
C ALA A 127 -10.76 -60.71 -14.93
N ASP A 128 -10.73 -61.46 -13.82
CA ASP A 128 -10.83 -60.87 -12.47
C ASP A 128 -9.63 -59.95 -12.13
N ILE A 129 -8.40 -60.35 -12.51
CA ILE A 129 -7.22 -59.51 -12.32
C ILE A 129 -7.35 -58.22 -13.16
N ARG A 130 -7.79 -58.32 -14.43
CA ARG A 130 -7.98 -57.13 -15.28
C ARG A 130 -9.05 -56.20 -14.71
N ALA A 131 -10.17 -56.72 -14.21
CA ALA A 131 -11.19 -55.92 -13.54
C ALA A 131 -10.61 -55.21 -12.31
N SER A 132 -9.87 -55.93 -11.45
CA SER A 132 -9.19 -55.32 -10.30
C SER A 132 -8.19 -54.19 -10.70
N MET A 133 -7.47 -54.38 -11.81
CA MET A 133 -6.56 -53.37 -12.34
C MET A 133 -7.32 -52.11 -12.82
N ALA A 134 -8.46 -52.28 -13.48
CA ALA A 134 -9.31 -51.15 -13.89
C ALA A 134 -9.83 -50.38 -12.69
N ASP A 135 -10.24 -51.05 -11.62
CA ASP A 135 -10.65 -50.40 -10.36
C ASP A 135 -9.51 -49.63 -9.70
N LEU A 136 -8.31 -50.23 -9.64
CA LEU A 136 -7.10 -49.55 -9.13
C LEU A 136 -6.76 -48.29 -9.95
N GLN A 137 -6.89 -48.38 -11.27
CA GLN A 137 -6.68 -47.23 -12.15
C GLN A 137 -7.70 -46.11 -11.87
N GLY A 138 -8.98 -46.47 -11.70
CA GLY A 138 -10.02 -45.50 -11.31
C GLY A 138 -9.74 -44.85 -9.96
N ASN A 139 -9.30 -45.62 -8.96
CA ASN A 139 -8.90 -45.09 -7.65
C ASN A 139 -7.69 -44.17 -7.74
N THR A 140 -6.69 -44.53 -8.56
CA THR A 140 -5.51 -43.69 -8.82
C THR A 140 -5.90 -42.37 -9.42
N MET A 141 -6.78 -42.35 -10.42
CA MET A 141 -7.27 -41.09 -11.04
C MET A 141 -8.04 -40.23 -10.05
N ARG A 142 -8.89 -40.80 -9.21
CA ARG A 142 -9.59 -40.07 -8.15
C ARG A 142 -8.61 -39.42 -7.17
N ALA A 143 -7.63 -40.17 -6.69
CA ALA A 143 -6.63 -39.64 -5.77
C ALA A 143 -5.77 -38.50 -6.39
N ILE A 144 -5.42 -38.62 -7.68
CA ILE A 144 -4.74 -37.51 -8.42
C ILE A 144 -5.62 -36.27 -8.47
N SER A 145 -6.91 -36.43 -8.79
CA SER A 145 -7.85 -35.31 -8.83
C SER A 145 -7.98 -34.64 -7.46
N THR A 146 -8.08 -35.44 -6.39
CA THR A 146 -8.13 -34.92 -5.00
C THR A 146 -6.87 -34.13 -4.64
N VAL A 147 -5.68 -34.59 -5.03
CA VAL A 147 -4.42 -33.82 -4.83
C VAL A 147 -4.45 -32.51 -5.58
N ALA A 148 -4.96 -32.48 -6.82
CA ALA A 148 -5.10 -31.25 -7.59
C ALA A 148 -6.07 -30.26 -6.95
N GLU A 149 -7.22 -30.74 -6.45
CA GLU A 149 -8.19 -29.94 -5.72
C GLU A 149 -7.61 -29.33 -4.43
N LEU A 150 -6.88 -30.13 -3.65
CA LEU A 150 -6.24 -29.67 -2.42
C LEU A 150 -5.19 -28.58 -2.69
N ARG A 151 -4.39 -28.75 -3.76
CA ARG A 151 -3.42 -27.71 -4.19
C ARG A 151 -4.12 -26.43 -4.59
N GLN A 152 -5.20 -26.54 -5.36
CA GLN A 152 -6.00 -25.38 -5.74
C GLN A 152 -6.61 -24.70 -4.50
N ARG A 153 -7.09 -25.47 -3.52
CA ARG A 153 -7.61 -24.96 -2.26
C ARG A 153 -6.55 -24.20 -1.45
N ALA A 154 -5.30 -24.71 -1.39
CA ALA A 154 -4.20 -24.02 -0.73
C ALA A 154 -3.87 -22.69 -1.41
N LEU A 155 -3.87 -22.66 -2.76
CA LEU A 155 -3.66 -21.44 -3.53
C LEU A 155 -4.78 -20.43 -3.29
N SER A 156 -6.03 -20.85 -3.36
CA SER A 156 -7.20 -20.00 -3.09
C SER A 156 -7.10 -19.39 -1.68
N ARG A 157 -6.78 -20.18 -0.66
CA ARG A 157 -6.64 -19.70 0.72
C ARG A 157 -5.60 -18.59 0.86
N LYS A 158 -4.45 -18.72 0.16
CA LYS A 158 -3.42 -17.65 0.11
C LYS A 158 -3.93 -16.39 -0.60
N GLN A 159 -4.63 -16.58 -1.72
CA GLN A 159 -5.17 -15.45 -2.50
C GLN A 159 -6.26 -14.70 -1.72
N ASP A 160 -7.15 -15.41 -1.05
CA ASP A 160 -8.21 -14.82 -0.23
C ASP A 160 -7.63 -14.00 0.92
N TYR A 161 -6.61 -14.52 1.59
CA TYR A 161 -5.89 -13.78 2.63
C TYR A 161 -5.25 -12.50 2.09
N ARG A 162 -4.55 -12.58 0.95
CA ARG A 162 -3.94 -11.40 0.31
C ARG A 162 -4.97 -10.37 -0.08
N LYS A 163 -6.06 -10.80 -0.72
CA LYS A 163 -7.17 -9.91 -1.11
C LYS A 163 -7.77 -9.19 0.10
N GLU A 164 -7.99 -9.92 1.19
CA GLU A 164 -8.49 -9.33 2.44
C GLU A 164 -7.54 -8.25 2.96
N VAL A 165 -6.24 -8.57 3.04
CA VAL A 165 -5.20 -7.64 3.50
C VAL A 165 -5.11 -6.40 2.59
N GLU A 166 -5.11 -6.57 1.28
CA GLU A 166 -5.05 -5.47 0.31
C GLU A 166 -6.29 -4.56 0.40
N THR A 167 -7.48 -5.15 0.56
CA THR A 167 -8.71 -4.38 0.74
C THR A 167 -8.66 -3.55 2.01
N GLN A 168 -8.28 -4.17 3.13
CA GLN A 168 -8.14 -3.46 4.41
C GLN A 168 -7.06 -2.38 4.35
N LEU A 169 -5.93 -2.65 3.70
CA LEU A 169 -4.83 -1.69 3.55
C LEU A 169 -5.26 -0.47 2.73
N ALA A 170 -6.00 -0.68 1.65
CA ALA A 170 -6.55 0.41 0.84
C ALA A 170 -7.54 1.28 1.64
N ASP A 171 -8.41 0.65 2.45
CA ASP A 171 -9.36 1.36 3.29
C ASP A 171 -8.67 2.18 4.38
N VAL A 172 -7.73 1.57 5.10
CA VAL A 172 -6.93 2.25 6.13
C VAL A 172 -6.08 3.35 5.52
N GLY A 173 -5.48 3.13 4.35
CA GLY A 173 -4.69 4.14 3.64
C GLY A 173 -5.51 5.39 3.31
N ARG A 174 -6.77 5.22 2.86
CA ARG A 174 -7.68 6.35 2.62
C ARG A 174 -8.01 7.11 3.91
N GLN A 175 -8.24 6.39 5.00
CA GLN A 175 -8.53 7.00 6.30
C GLN A 175 -7.31 7.78 6.85
N VAL A 176 -6.10 7.20 6.77
CA VAL A 176 -4.86 7.88 7.17
C VAL A 176 -4.65 9.15 6.37
N LEU A 177 -4.87 9.12 5.06
CA LEU A 177 -4.75 10.31 4.22
C LEU A 177 -5.77 11.40 4.63
N ALA A 178 -7.03 11.02 4.82
CA ALA A 178 -8.08 11.95 5.22
C ALA A 178 -7.78 12.61 6.59
N GLU A 179 -7.32 11.84 7.58
CA GLU A 179 -6.95 12.38 8.89
C GLU A 179 -5.68 13.24 8.82
N SER A 180 -4.71 12.89 7.98
CA SER A 180 -3.51 13.71 7.77
C SER A 180 -3.85 15.08 7.17
N GLU A 181 -4.80 15.15 6.22
CA GLU A 181 -5.26 16.41 5.64
C GLU A 181 -6.04 17.27 6.65
N LYS A 182 -6.88 16.67 7.48
CA LYS A 182 -7.54 17.36 8.59
C LYS A 182 -6.53 17.95 9.58
N TYR A 183 -5.54 17.15 9.97
CA TYR A 183 -4.47 17.61 10.87
C TYR A 183 -3.69 18.78 10.28
N ARG A 184 -3.35 18.72 8.98
CA ARG A 184 -2.68 19.84 8.27
C ARG A 184 -3.54 21.11 8.26
N ALA A 185 -4.84 20.98 8.00
CA ALA A 185 -5.77 22.10 8.00
C ALA A 185 -5.82 22.76 9.39
N VAL A 186 -6.03 21.99 10.45
CA VAL A 186 -6.07 22.49 11.83
C VAL A 186 -4.74 23.11 12.24
N ARG A 187 -3.62 22.52 11.86
CA ARG A 187 -2.28 23.07 12.12
C ARG A 187 -2.07 24.41 11.42
N ASN A 188 -2.47 24.53 10.15
CA ASN A 188 -2.40 25.79 9.41
C ASN A 188 -3.29 26.86 10.04
N ASP A 189 -4.49 26.50 10.49
CA ASP A 189 -5.37 27.42 11.20
C ASP A 189 -4.75 27.87 12.53
N LEU A 190 -4.14 26.95 13.28
CA LEU A 190 -3.41 27.28 14.52
C LEU A 190 -2.21 28.20 14.24
N GLU A 191 -1.46 27.96 13.17
CA GLU A 191 -0.35 28.85 12.78
C GLU A 191 -0.84 30.25 12.39
N ARG A 192 -1.98 30.35 11.73
CA ARG A 192 -2.63 31.63 11.39
C ARG A 192 -3.14 32.42 12.62
N THR A 193 -3.45 31.73 13.73
CA THR A 193 -3.81 32.42 14.97
C THR A 193 -2.62 33.13 15.64
N LYS A 194 -1.38 32.72 15.30
CA LYS A 194 -0.15 33.31 15.80
C LYS A 194 0.34 34.39 14.82
N ILE A 195 -0.20 35.60 14.94
CA ILE A 195 0.26 36.73 14.14
C ILE A 195 1.61 37.19 14.70
N ARG A 196 2.65 37.08 13.89
CA ARG A 196 4.00 37.56 14.23
C ARG A 196 4.32 38.78 13.42
N SER A 197 4.83 39.83 14.10
CA SER A 197 5.33 40.99 13.39
C SER A 197 6.62 40.65 12.64
N PRO A 198 6.75 41.03 11.36
CA PRO A 198 7.97 40.85 10.57
C PRO A 198 9.12 41.79 11.02
N ALA A 199 8.80 42.82 11.82
CA ALA A 199 9.77 43.79 12.36
C ALA A 199 9.49 44.04 13.85
N GLN A 200 10.46 44.62 14.56
CA GLN A 200 10.28 45.08 15.94
C GLN A 200 9.29 46.23 16.00
N GLY A 201 8.16 46.01 16.72
CA GLY A 201 7.15 47.05 16.96
C GLY A 201 7.33 47.69 18.32
N GLN A 202 6.77 48.90 18.48
CA GLN A 202 6.91 49.72 19.69
C GLN A 202 5.67 49.67 20.61
N THR A 203 4.57 49.04 20.19
CA THR A 203 3.30 49.10 20.94
C THR A 203 2.91 47.75 21.49
N VAL A 204 2.69 47.67 22.81
CA VAL A 204 2.23 46.48 23.53
C VAL A 204 0.87 46.77 24.16
N GLY A 205 -0.12 45.87 24.04
CA GLY A 205 -1.39 45.92 24.79
C GLY A 205 -2.57 46.55 24.04
N GLY A 206 -2.50 46.71 22.72
CA GLY A 206 -3.64 47.18 21.90
C GLY A 206 -4.65 46.03 21.60
N VAL A 207 -5.95 46.37 21.55
CA VAL A 207 -7.02 45.50 21.07
C VAL A 207 -7.12 45.62 19.55
N ILE A 208 -7.01 44.51 18.82
CA ILE A 208 -7.05 44.43 17.37
C ILE A 208 -8.43 43.96 16.91
N GLN A 209 -9.05 44.66 15.99
CA GLN A 209 -10.31 44.26 15.37
C GLN A 209 -10.06 43.49 14.07
N ALA A 210 -11.01 42.63 13.68
CA ALA A 210 -10.94 41.89 12.43
C ALA A 210 -10.84 42.86 11.22
N GLY A 211 -9.85 42.65 10.34
CA GLY A 211 -9.62 43.52 9.18
C GLY A 211 -8.88 44.83 9.46
N GLN A 212 -8.49 45.10 10.72
CA GLN A 212 -7.73 46.31 11.05
C GLN A 212 -6.30 46.27 10.50
N LYS A 213 -5.85 47.32 9.85
CA LYS A 213 -4.46 47.48 9.42
C LYS A 213 -3.56 47.61 10.66
N LEU A 214 -2.62 46.69 10.81
CA LEU A 214 -1.79 46.60 12.02
C LEU A 214 -0.53 47.47 11.94
N MET A 215 0.11 47.49 10.77
CA MET A 215 1.33 48.27 10.54
C MET A 215 1.62 48.43 9.04
N ASP A 216 2.39 49.42 8.71
CA ASP A 216 3.09 49.52 7.43
C ASP A 216 4.54 49.11 7.64
N VAL A 217 5.02 48.17 6.85
CA VAL A 217 6.42 47.74 6.87
C VAL A 217 7.15 48.45 5.75
N VAL A 218 8.01 49.40 6.12
CA VAL A 218 8.88 50.11 5.17
C VAL A 218 10.23 49.36 5.16
N PRO A 219 10.64 48.73 4.06
CA PRO A 219 11.96 48.11 3.96
C PRO A 219 13.06 49.15 4.11
N HIS A 220 14.05 48.90 4.95
CA HIS A 220 15.17 49.83 5.16
C HIS A 220 16.06 50.02 3.92
N ASP A 221 16.08 49.00 3.04
CA ASP A 221 16.95 48.96 1.87
C ASP A 221 16.20 49.22 0.54
N ALA A 222 14.95 49.65 0.60
CA ALA A 222 14.23 50.03 -0.63
C ALA A 222 14.78 51.36 -1.19
N PRO A 223 15.13 51.43 -2.46
CA PRO A 223 15.51 52.66 -3.09
C PRO A 223 14.37 53.68 -2.95
N LEU A 224 14.68 54.87 -2.51
CA LEU A 224 13.69 55.96 -2.41
C LEU A 224 13.23 56.32 -3.81
N THR A 225 11.93 56.23 -4.06
CA THR A 225 11.28 56.67 -5.30
C THR A 225 10.57 57.99 -5.05
N LEU A 226 10.81 58.97 -5.91
CA LEU A 226 10.14 60.25 -5.88
C LEU A 226 9.16 60.31 -7.05
N GLU A 227 7.90 60.59 -6.78
CA GLU A 227 6.89 60.86 -7.81
C GLU A 227 6.83 62.35 -8.10
N VAL A 228 7.01 62.71 -9.37
CA VAL A 228 7.10 64.08 -9.80
C VAL A 228 6.09 64.35 -10.91
N HIS A 229 5.27 65.40 -10.76
CA HIS A 229 4.33 65.85 -11.78
C HIS A 229 5.04 66.75 -12.78
N VAL A 230 5.16 66.29 -14.02
CA VAL A 230 5.78 67.06 -15.13
C VAL A 230 4.68 67.68 -15.98
N PRO A 231 4.71 69.02 -16.24
CA PRO A 231 3.74 69.65 -17.12
C PRO A 231 3.75 69.01 -18.53
N PRO A 232 2.59 68.80 -19.17
CA PRO A 232 2.49 68.09 -20.47
C PRO A 232 3.38 68.68 -21.56
N HIS A 233 3.64 69.94 -21.62
CA HIS A 233 4.49 70.58 -22.62
C HIS A 233 6.00 70.33 -22.44
N MET A 234 6.41 69.74 -21.32
CA MET A 234 7.81 69.35 -21.05
C MET A 234 8.06 67.86 -21.12
N ILE A 235 7.05 66.99 -21.33
CA ILE A 235 7.15 65.54 -21.27
C ILE A 235 8.11 65.00 -22.32
N ASP A 236 8.24 65.65 -23.47
CA ASP A 236 9.14 65.18 -24.55
C ASP A 236 10.62 65.22 -24.15
N ARG A 237 10.96 65.95 -23.09
CA ARG A 237 12.32 66.11 -22.56
C ARG A 237 12.66 65.08 -21.47
N VAL A 238 11.68 64.36 -20.99
CA VAL A 238 11.86 63.39 -19.89
C VAL A 238 11.77 61.96 -20.45
N ARG A 239 12.79 61.19 -20.23
CA ARG A 239 12.85 59.75 -20.66
C ARG A 239 13.36 58.88 -19.52
N SER A 240 12.92 57.65 -19.47
CA SER A 240 13.46 56.68 -18.55
C SER A 240 14.98 56.51 -18.74
N GLY A 241 15.73 56.43 -17.66
CA GLY A 241 17.19 56.41 -17.65
C GLY A 241 17.86 57.79 -17.63
N LEU A 242 17.11 58.92 -17.64
CA LEU A 242 17.67 60.29 -17.57
C LEU A 242 18.14 60.59 -16.14
N MET A 243 19.39 61.06 -16.02
CA MET A 243 19.91 61.55 -14.74
C MET A 243 19.31 62.91 -14.43
N VAL A 244 18.81 63.07 -13.22
CA VAL A 244 18.14 64.31 -12.73
C VAL A 244 18.70 64.71 -11.38
N ASP A 245 18.81 66.01 -11.19
CA ASP A 245 19.23 66.66 -9.94
C ASP A 245 17.99 66.97 -9.10
N VAL A 246 17.83 66.31 -7.95
CA VAL A 246 16.75 66.54 -7.02
C VAL A 246 17.19 67.54 -5.95
N ARG A 247 16.46 68.72 -5.83
CA ARG A 247 16.69 69.70 -4.82
C ARG A 247 15.48 69.80 -3.88
N PHE A 248 15.71 69.65 -2.62
CA PHE A 248 14.64 69.69 -1.62
C PHE A 248 14.42 71.09 -1.09
N ALA A 249 13.27 71.67 -1.30
CA ALA A 249 12.92 73.01 -0.86
C ALA A 249 12.97 73.21 0.68
N SER A 250 12.72 72.08 1.40
CA SER A 250 12.76 72.09 2.87
C SER A 250 14.18 72.24 3.45
N PHE A 251 15.22 72.12 2.65
CA PHE A 251 16.63 72.28 3.04
C PHE A 251 17.21 73.60 2.43
N ALA A 252 16.40 74.67 2.28
CA ALA A 252 16.82 75.90 1.70
C ALA A 252 18.07 76.54 2.38
N HIS A 253 18.38 76.14 3.61
CA HIS A 253 19.57 76.59 4.34
C HIS A 253 20.85 75.81 3.97
N ALA A 254 20.72 74.74 3.16
CA ALA A 254 21.87 73.97 2.65
C ALA A 254 21.79 73.84 1.11
N PRO A 255 22.07 74.96 0.37
CA PRO A 255 21.91 75.02 -1.09
C PRO A 255 22.82 74.08 -1.87
N GLN A 256 23.72 73.34 -1.20
CA GLN A 256 24.65 72.39 -1.80
C GLN A 256 24.11 70.95 -1.76
N LEU A 257 22.96 70.70 -1.11
CA LEU A 257 22.38 69.38 -1.06
C LEU A 257 21.59 69.03 -2.35
N VAL A 258 22.29 68.61 -3.33
CA VAL A 258 21.75 68.08 -4.59
C VAL A 258 21.90 66.57 -4.58
N VAL A 259 20.79 65.88 -4.67
CA VAL A 259 20.80 64.38 -4.77
C VAL A 259 20.58 64.00 -6.23
N GLN A 260 21.49 63.23 -6.78
CA GLN A 260 21.35 62.71 -8.12
C GLN A 260 20.36 61.54 -8.11
N GLY A 261 19.40 61.58 -9.01
CA GLY A 261 18.44 60.53 -9.23
C GLY A 261 18.37 60.11 -10.70
N GLU A 262 17.83 58.96 -10.95
CA GLU A 262 17.58 58.47 -12.29
C GLU A 262 16.06 58.29 -12.51
N VAL A 263 15.55 58.72 -13.66
CA VAL A 263 14.15 58.55 -14.01
C VAL A 263 13.86 57.06 -14.25
N ALA A 264 13.18 56.39 -13.33
CA ALA A 264 12.85 54.98 -13.39
C ALA A 264 11.76 54.69 -14.44
N SER A 265 10.69 55.47 -14.45
CA SER A 265 9.60 55.32 -15.42
C SER A 265 8.88 56.64 -15.66
N VAL A 266 8.28 56.80 -16.83
CA VAL A 266 7.43 57.95 -17.21
C VAL A 266 6.04 57.38 -17.54
N SER A 267 5.01 57.91 -16.89
CA SER A 267 3.63 57.53 -17.21
C SER A 267 3.23 58.07 -18.59
N GLY A 268 2.62 57.22 -19.40
CA GLY A 268 2.07 57.60 -20.72
C GLY A 268 0.69 58.25 -20.66
N ASP A 269 0.11 58.37 -19.45
CA ASP A 269 -1.25 58.88 -19.28
C ASP A 269 -1.28 60.17 -18.45
N LEU A 270 -2.19 61.06 -18.80
CA LEU A 270 -2.40 62.33 -18.09
C LEU A 270 -3.11 62.06 -16.75
N LEU A 271 -2.41 62.36 -15.65
CA LEU A 271 -3.04 62.35 -14.34
C LEU A 271 -3.79 63.67 -14.17
N THR A 272 -5.12 63.60 -14.13
CA THR A 272 -5.96 64.70 -13.73
C THR A 272 -6.19 64.64 -12.22
N ASP A 273 -5.72 65.65 -11.49
CA ASP A 273 -6.10 65.85 -10.08
C ASP A 273 -7.62 66.03 -9.99
N SER A 274 -8.24 65.15 -9.20
CA SER A 274 -9.67 65.18 -8.87
C SER A 274 -9.88 65.88 -7.53
#